data_1f85158a50f3655e5b1107d1b277d395
#
_entry.id   1f85158a50f3655e5b1107d1b277d395
#
_cell.length_a   1.000
_cell.length_b   1.000
_cell.length_c   1.000
_cell.angle_alpha   90.00
_cell.angle_beta   90.00
_cell.angle_gamma   90.00
#
_symmetry.space_group_name_H-M   'P 1'
#
loop_
_entity.id
_entity.type
_entity.pdbx_description
1 polymer ?
#
loop_
_entity_poly.entity_id
_entity_poly.type
_entity_poly.pdbx_seq_one_letter_code
_entity_poly.pdbx_strand_id
1 'polypeptide(L)'
;METLQQLALRLHSLVLFRDLLKTPVLREFTALMRAAEQGDPEKCLDAYSGFCAHLFTHGTNFSDHILNAVLESENLYALKKGKGERPAHGLERCLKNELAILQELSAVSSAQVKRLIPYDGFLPDWEISKHDFIRAYREHIAHIGRYGYGPFANHHFFTVADGNLVPVKHPDSTRLSELSGYEYERSCVIRNTLALLDGKPAANVLLYGDSGTGKSSTVKAVVNEFAGSGLRLIEIKKNQLRMIPGLIDSLGENPLKFILFIDDLSFTRDDDDFGALKAILEGSVSARTKNLAVYATSNRRHLVRETFSDREGDEVHANDTVQQLTSLSDRFGLTLTFSRPNREQYLAIVGHLADIYGIKTERGELFRQAEIYALERGGRSPRVAKQFLEQVQAIGI
;
A
#
# COMPACT_ATOMS: atom_id res chain seq x y z
N MET A 1 -0.52 30.42 32.83
CA MET A 1 -1.06 29.80 31.61
C MET A 1 -0.42 30.52 30.42
N GLU A 2 0.28 29.79 29.62
CA GLU A 2 0.80 30.29 28.35
C GLU A 2 -0.37 30.73 27.46
N THR A 3 -0.28 31.88 26.81
CA THR A 3 -1.35 32.32 25.93
C THR A 3 -1.35 31.49 24.64
N LEU A 4 -2.50 31.26 23.99
CA LEU A 4 -2.58 30.58 22.69
C LEU A 4 -1.67 31.21 21.64
N GLN A 5 -1.45 32.54 21.74
CA GLN A 5 -0.54 33.28 20.89
C GLN A 5 0.93 32.86 21.09
N GLN A 6 1.37 32.66 22.35
CA GLN A 6 2.71 32.14 22.64
C GLN A 6 2.89 30.73 22.10
N LEU A 7 1.87 29.87 22.23
CA LEU A 7 1.88 28.53 21.65
C LEU A 7 1.98 28.60 20.12
N ALA A 8 1.20 29.46 19.46
CA ALA A 8 1.27 29.66 18.01
C ALA A 8 2.66 30.14 17.56
N LEU A 9 3.30 31.03 18.32
CA LEU A 9 4.67 31.47 18.05
C LEU A 9 5.67 30.31 18.17
N ARG A 10 5.54 29.45 19.20
CA ARG A 10 6.39 28.28 19.39
C ARG A 10 6.23 27.25 18.26
N LEU A 11 5.07 27.12 17.64
CA LEU A 11 4.89 26.27 16.47
C LEU A 11 5.80 26.65 15.30
N HIS A 12 6.10 27.96 15.15
CA HIS A 12 7.04 28.42 14.12
C HIS A 12 8.51 28.03 14.40
N SER A 13 8.85 27.57 15.61
CA SER A 13 10.17 27.06 15.96
C SER A 13 10.37 25.57 15.63
N LEU A 14 9.36 24.87 15.14
CA LEU A 14 9.46 23.49 14.73
C LEU A 14 10.47 23.32 13.58
N VAL A 15 11.35 22.35 13.70
CA VAL A 15 12.39 21.97 12.73
C VAL A 15 12.10 20.59 12.15
N LEU A 16 11.93 19.58 13.01
CA LEU A 16 11.67 18.20 12.62
C LEU A 16 10.24 18.05 12.07
N PHE A 17 9.27 18.62 12.77
CA PHE A 17 7.84 18.56 12.40
C PHE A 17 7.35 19.80 11.65
N ARG A 18 8.27 20.53 11.00
CA ARG A 18 7.93 21.77 10.31
C ARG A 18 6.88 21.63 9.21
N ASP A 19 6.89 20.50 8.52
CA ASP A 19 5.95 20.23 7.43
C ASP A 19 4.50 20.08 7.91
N LEU A 20 4.28 19.77 9.18
CA LEU A 20 2.93 19.76 9.77
C LEU A 20 2.25 21.12 9.66
N LEU A 21 2.99 22.22 9.71
CA LEU A 21 2.43 23.58 9.56
C LEU A 21 1.85 23.84 8.16
N LYS A 22 2.18 23.01 7.18
CA LYS A 22 1.64 23.08 5.81
C LYS A 22 0.32 22.33 5.66
N THR A 23 -0.03 21.48 6.64
CA THR A 23 -1.30 20.74 6.61
C THR A 23 -2.47 21.69 6.73
N PRO A 24 -3.62 21.41 6.07
CA PRO A 24 -4.77 22.31 6.09
C PRO A 24 -5.21 22.69 7.51
N VAL A 25 -5.28 21.72 8.42
CA VAL A 25 -5.72 21.94 9.81
C VAL A 25 -4.79 22.94 10.54
N LEU A 26 -3.47 22.72 10.50
CA LEU A 26 -2.53 23.61 11.22
C LEU A 26 -2.33 24.95 10.51
N ARG A 27 -2.49 25.00 9.20
CA ARG A 27 -2.49 26.27 8.46
C ARG A 27 -3.65 27.16 8.91
N GLU A 28 -4.87 26.63 8.98
CA GLU A 28 -6.04 27.37 9.44
C GLU A 28 -5.91 27.75 10.94
N PHE A 29 -5.38 26.85 11.78
CA PHE A 29 -5.10 27.19 13.19
C PHE A 29 -4.14 28.38 13.33
N THR A 30 -3.05 28.39 12.58
CA THR A 30 -2.09 29.51 12.62
C THR A 30 -2.66 30.80 12.02
N ALA A 31 -3.51 30.69 10.99
CA ALA A 31 -4.23 31.83 10.42
C ALA A 31 -5.20 32.45 11.44
N LEU A 32 -5.93 31.60 12.16
CA LEU A 32 -6.85 32.02 13.23
C LEU A 32 -6.11 32.78 14.33
N MET A 33 -4.96 32.30 14.80
CA MET A 33 -4.18 32.98 15.83
C MET A 33 -3.71 34.38 15.37
N ARG A 34 -3.28 34.50 14.11
CA ARG A 34 -2.91 35.80 13.52
C ARG A 34 -4.09 36.75 13.39
N ALA A 35 -5.25 36.25 12.94
CA ALA A 35 -6.46 37.06 12.82
C ALA A 35 -6.92 37.59 14.19
N ALA A 36 -6.84 36.72 15.22
CA ALA A 36 -7.16 37.13 16.60
C ALA A 36 -6.21 38.22 17.15
N GLU A 37 -4.91 38.15 16.82
CA GLU A 37 -3.95 39.22 17.17
C GLU A 37 -4.28 40.57 16.46
N GLN A 38 -4.77 40.48 15.22
CA GLN A 38 -5.14 41.68 14.44
C GLN A 38 -6.50 42.24 14.82
N GLY A 39 -7.28 41.51 15.62
CA GLY A 39 -8.63 41.91 16.03
C GLY A 39 -9.62 41.92 14.86
N ASP A 40 -9.45 41.03 13.86
CA ASP A 40 -10.31 40.96 12.67
C ASP A 40 -11.33 39.80 12.85
N PRO A 41 -12.60 40.12 13.19
CA PRO A 41 -13.59 39.06 13.47
C PRO A 41 -13.95 38.20 12.28
N GLU A 42 -14.00 38.78 11.07
CA GLU A 42 -14.35 38.03 9.83
C GLU A 42 -13.29 37.01 9.51
N LYS A 43 -12.02 37.38 9.52
CA LYS A 43 -10.91 36.43 9.32
C LYS A 43 -10.83 35.39 10.42
N CYS A 44 -11.18 35.73 11.68
CA CYS A 44 -11.25 34.77 12.77
C CYS A 44 -12.32 33.71 12.48
N LEU A 45 -13.51 34.09 12.03
CA LEU A 45 -14.61 33.19 11.69
C LEU A 45 -14.25 32.30 10.50
N ASP A 46 -13.69 32.88 9.46
CA ASP A 46 -13.26 32.11 8.27
C ASP A 46 -12.22 31.05 8.63
N ALA A 47 -11.18 31.42 9.37
CA ALA A 47 -10.13 30.51 9.78
C ALA A 47 -10.64 29.45 10.77
N TYR A 48 -11.55 29.79 11.70
CA TYR A 48 -12.18 28.83 12.60
C TYR A 48 -13.01 27.80 11.83
N SER A 49 -13.83 28.28 10.92
CA SER A 49 -14.69 27.43 10.08
C SER A 49 -13.86 26.53 9.16
N GLY A 50 -12.81 27.08 8.55
CA GLY A 50 -11.85 26.34 7.75
C GLY A 50 -11.12 25.26 8.56
N PHE A 51 -10.68 25.60 9.78
CA PHE A 51 -10.07 24.65 10.71
C PHE A 51 -11.02 23.48 11.02
N CYS A 52 -12.25 23.78 11.43
CA CYS A 52 -13.24 22.74 11.74
C CYS A 52 -13.59 21.90 10.51
N ALA A 53 -13.77 22.51 9.34
CA ALA A 53 -14.06 21.81 8.10
C ALA A 53 -12.94 20.82 7.74
N HIS A 54 -11.68 21.22 7.84
CA HIS A 54 -10.55 20.33 7.58
C HIS A 54 -10.38 19.25 8.65
N LEU A 55 -10.52 19.61 9.95
CA LEU A 55 -10.43 18.62 11.03
C LEU A 55 -11.49 17.53 10.86
N PHE A 56 -12.73 17.89 10.59
CA PHE A 56 -13.86 16.97 10.51
C PHE A 56 -13.80 16.00 9.31
N THR A 57 -12.97 16.29 8.32
CA THR A 57 -12.68 15.28 7.26
C THR A 57 -11.90 14.08 7.78
N HIS A 58 -11.23 14.21 8.93
CA HIS A 58 -10.42 13.16 9.56
C HIS A 58 -11.01 12.65 10.88
N GLY A 59 -12.08 13.25 11.36
CA GLY A 59 -12.72 12.98 12.65
C GLY A 59 -12.89 14.24 13.48
N THR A 60 -13.52 14.12 14.66
CA THR A 60 -13.84 15.27 15.52
C THR A 60 -12.80 15.50 16.62
N ASN A 61 -11.84 14.60 16.80
CA ASN A 61 -10.84 14.66 17.87
C ASN A 61 -9.53 15.30 17.40
N PHE A 62 -9.26 16.51 17.88
CA PHE A 62 -8.07 17.24 17.51
C PHE A 62 -6.78 16.62 18.05
N SER A 63 -6.81 16.07 19.26
CA SER A 63 -5.64 15.42 19.86
C SER A 63 -5.19 14.21 19.05
N ASP A 64 -6.15 13.37 18.62
CA ASP A 64 -5.89 12.19 17.80
C ASP A 64 -5.35 12.60 16.42
N HIS A 65 -5.91 13.67 15.84
CA HIS A 65 -5.43 14.20 14.56
C HIS A 65 -3.95 14.64 14.63
N ILE A 66 -3.58 15.42 15.65
CA ILE A 66 -2.18 15.88 15.82
C ILE A 66 -1.24 14.71 16.12
N LEU A 67 -1.65 13.77 16.97
CA LEU A 67 -0.83 12.60 17.28
C LEU A 67 -0.56 11.77 16.01
N ASN A 68 -1.59 11.47 15.23
CA ASN A 68 -1.45 10.72 13.99
C ASN A 68 -0.52 11.44 13.01
N ALA A 69 -0.71 12.75 12.81
CA ALA A 69 0.17 13.54 11.96
C ALA A 69 1.64 13.51 12.41
N VAL A 70 1.90 13.47 13.71
CA VAL A 70 3.25 13.32 14.29
C VAL A 70 3.83 11.94 14.01
N LEU A 71 3.05 10.87 14.22
CA LEU A 71 3.49 9.49 14.01
C LEU A 71 3.77 9.20 12.53
N GLU A 72 2.99 9.78 11.64
CA GLU A 72 3.11 9.62 10.19
C GLU A 72 4.19 10.52 9.56
N SER A 73 4.67 11.52 10.28
CA SER A 73 5.61 12.52 9.75
C SER A 73 6.89 11.88 9.22
N GLU A 74 7.20 12.16 7.96
CA GLU A 74 8.52 11.91 7.39
C GLU A 74 9.46 13.05 7.79
N ASN A 75 10.27 12.81 8.80
CA ASN A 75 11.21 13.79 9.33
C ASN A 75 12.62 13.21 9.47
N LEU A 76 13.62 14.07 9.61
CA LEU A 76 15.02 13.66 9.66
C LEU A 76 15.32 12.65 10.78
N TYR A 77 14.60 12.72 11.91
CA TYR A 77 14.80 11.76 13.00
C TYR A 77 14.28 10.37 12.62
N ALA A 78 13.07 10.29 12.05
CA ALA A 78 12.48 9.04 11.55
C ALA A 78 13.34 8.42 10.44
N LEU A 79 13.81 9.22 9.48
CA LEU A 79 14.69 8.77 8.40
C LEU A 79 15.99 8.16 8.94
N LYS A 80 16.67 8.83 9.88
CA LYS A 80 17.90 8.30 10.49
C LYS A 80 17.65 6.99 11.25
N LYS A 81 16.58 6.95 12.03
CA LYS A 81 16.21 5.72 12.77
C LYS A 81 15.84 4.58 11.82
N GLY A 82 15.12 4.87 10.74
CA GLY A 82 14.78 3.88 9.70
C GLY A 82 16.02 3.26 9.05
N LYS A 83 17.09 4.04 8.86
CA LYS A 83 18.39 3.57 8.38
C LYS A 83 19.23 2.85 9.44
N GLY A 84 18.75 2.75 10.68
CA GLY A 84 19.52 2.19 11.80
C GLY A 84 20.60 3.13 12.35
N GLU A 85 20.62 4.40 11.94
CA GLU A 85 21.56 5.39 12.42
C GLU A 85 21.21 5.87 13.85
N ARG A 86 22.22 6.28 14.61
CA ARG A 86 22.05 6.92 15.90
C ARG A 86 21.92 8.44 15.71
N PRO A 87 20.75 9.07 16.00
CA PRO A 87 20.62 10.51 15.91
C PRO A 87 21.57 11.25 16.84
N ALA A 88 22.06 12.41 16.39
CA ALA A 88 22.93 13.26 17.22
C ALA A 88 22.15 13.82 18.43
N HIS A 89 22.83 14.14 19.53
CA HIS A 89 22.24 14.66 20.76
C HIS A 89 21.40 15.93 20.54
N GLY A 90 21.77 16.80 19.58
CA GLY A 90 21.00 17.96 19.19
C GLY A 90 19.62 17.60 18.63
N LEU A 91 19.54 16.54 17.77
CA LEU A 91 18.28 16.05 17.24
C LEU A 91 17.35 15.47 18.32
N GLU A 92 17.93 14.74 19.30
CA GLU A 92 17.16 14.22 20.45
C GLU A 92 16.53 15.35 21.27
N ARG A 93 17.26 16.47 21.47
CA ARG A 93 16.76 17.65 22.16
C ARG A 93 15.64 18.35 21.37
N CYS A 94 15.82 18.51 20.05
CA CYS A 94 14.79 19.05 19.16
C CYS A 94 13.52 18.19 19.24
N LEU A 95 13.64 16.87 19.07
CA LEU A 95 12.53 15.93 19.14
C LEU A 95 11.73 16.09 20.43
N LYS A 96 12.41 16.04 21.59
CA LYS A 96 11.76 16.14 22.89
C LYS A 96 11.00 17.46 23.06
N ASN A 97 11.62 18.58 22.64
CA ASN A 97 11.00 19.90 22.75
C ASN A 97 9.79 20.03 21.79
N GLU A 98 9.92 19.59 20.56
CA GLU A 98 8.86 19.72 19.56
C GLU A 98 7.66 18.81 19.85
N LEU A 99 7.88 17.58 20.34
CA LEU A 99 6.80 16.72 20.81
C LEU A 99 6.05 17.33 22.01
N ALA A 100 6.74 18.04 22.92
CA ALA A 100 6.09 18.75 24.01
C ALA A 100 5.20 19.89 23.48
N ILE A 101 5.69 20.69 22.52
CA ILE A 101 4.90 21.76 21.88
C ILE A 101 3.65 21.19 21.20
N LEU A 102 3.80 20.10 20.43
CA LEU A 102 2.69 19.47 19.71
C LEU A 102 1.68 18.81 20.66
N GLN A 103 2.14 18.27 21.79
CA GLN A 103 1.26 17.76 22.84
C GLN A 103 0.47 18.89 23.49
N GLU A 104 1.08 20.05 23.79
CA GLU A 104 0.36 21.23 24.28
C GLU A 104 -0.67 21.72 23.26
N LEU A 105 -0.31 21.77 21.97
CA LEU A 105 -1.24 22.12 20.91
C LEU A 105 -2.44 21.16 20.88
N SER A 106 -2.20 19.88 20.97
CA SER A 106 -3.25 18.86 20.92
C SER A 106 -4.27 18.94 22.08
N ALA A 107 -3.91 19.61 23.15
CA ALA A 107 -4.77 19.84 24.32
C ALA A 107 -5.60 21.13 24.21
N VAL A 108 -5.47 21.89 23.14
CA VAL A 108 -6.25 23.13 22.94
C VAL A 108 -7.71 22.79 22.66
N SER A 109 -8.61 23.25 23.53
CA SER A 109 -10.04 23.02 23.39
C SER A 109 -10.71 24.10 22.52
N SER A 110 -11.83 23.75 21.91
CA SER A 110 -12.70 24.68 21.17
C SER A 110 -13.12 25.88 22.04
N ALA A 111 -13.43 25.65 23.31
CA ALA A 111 -13.82 26.69 24.24
C ALA A 111 -12.70 27.74 24.49
N GLN A 112 -11.43 27.34 24.48
CA GLN A 112 -10.32 28.29 24.60
C GLN A 112 -10.20 29.18 23.36
N VAL A 113 -10.38 28.60 22.17
CA VAL A 113 -10.26 29.30 20.89
C VAL A 113 -11.47 30.21 20.64
N LYS A 114 -12.68 29.78 20.93
CA LYS A 114 -13.91 30.57 20.80
C LYS A 114 -13.86 31.88 21.57
N ARG A 115 -13.17 31.91 22.71
CA ARG A 115 -13.00 33.17 23.52
C ARG A 115 -12.20 34.23 22.80
N LEU A 116 -11.45 33.88 21.77
CA LEU A 116 -10.70 34.84 20.96
C LEU A 116 -11.53 35.47 19.83
N ILE A 117 -12.71 34.90 19.56
CA ILE A 117 -13.56 35.27 18.42
C ILE A 117 -14.73 36.08 18.96
N PRO A 118 -14.85 37.36 18.59
CA PRO A 118 -15.97 38.22 19.02
C PRO A 118 -17.23 37.91 18.19
N TYR A 119 -17.83 36.74 18.44
CA TYR A 119 -19.02 36.23 17.75
C TYR A 119 -19.91 35.43 18.69
N ASP A 120 -21.17 35.80 18.80
CA ASP A 120 -22.15 35.15 19.72
C ASP A 120 -23.00 34.07 19.05
N GLY A 121 -22.80 33.80 17.74
CA GLY A 121 -23.49 32.73 17.03
C GLY A 121 -22.93 31.35 17.28
N PHE A 122 -23.53 30.34 16.64
CA PHE A 122 -23.08 28.95 16.74
C PHE A 122 -21.71 28.77 16.09
N LEU A 123 -20.79 28.17 16.84
CA LEU A 123 -19.50 27.65 16.37
C LEU A 123 -19.40 26.17 16.78
N PRO A 124 -19.01 25.27 15.87
CA PRO A 124 -18.87 23.85 16.20
C PRO A 124 -17.79 23.61 17.26
N ASP A 125 -17.91 22.52 18.01
CA ASP A 125 -16.89 22.06 18.96
C ASP A 125 -16.10 20.88 18.40
N TRP A 126 -14.89 20.68 18.93
CA TRP A 126 -14.10 19.49 18.70
C TRP A 126 -13.73 18.82 20.02
N GLU A 127 -13.43 17.53 19.92
CA GLU A 127 -13.01 16.72 21.05
C GLU A 127 -11.50 16.77 21.24
N ILE A 128 -11.08 16.57 22.49
CA ILE A 128 -9.68 16.42 22.87
C ILE A 128 -9.49 15.19 23.75
N SER A 129 -8.36 14.53 23.59
CA SER A 129 -7.92 13.36 24.38
C SER A 129 -6.57 13.61 25.03
N LYS A 130 -6.26 12.86 26.08
CA LYS A 130 -4.93 12.94 26.71
C LYS A 130 -4.03 11.87 26.11
N HIS A 131 -2.93 12.30 25.51
CA HIS A 131 -1.90 11.41 24.95
C HIS A 131 -0.52 11.78 25.49
N ASP A 132 0.35 10.79 25.62
CA ASP A 132 1.77 10.99 25.85
C ASP A 132 2.51 10.88 24.51
N PHE A 133 2.77 12.01 23.88
CA PHE A 133 3.39 12.08 22.55
C PHE A 133 4.82 11.53 22.55
N ILE A 134 5.57 11.72 23.62
CA ILE A 134 6.94 11.21 23.74
C ILE A 134 6.92 9.68 23.77
N ARG A 135 6.04 9.09 24.57
CA ARG A 135 5.89 7.65 24.67
C ARG A 135 5.39 7.06 23.35
N ALA A 136 4.31 7.60 22.79
CA ALA A 136 3.72 7.12 21.54
C ALA A 136 4.71 7.19 20.37
N TYR A 137 5.44 8.29 20.22
CA TYR A 137 6.43 8.45 19.17
C TYR A 137 7.63 7.52 19.35
N ARG A 138 8.12 7.34 20.56
CA ARG A 138 9.21 6.39 20.83
C ARG A 138 8.82 4.94 20.51
N GLU A 139 7.60 4.55 20.86
CA GLU A 139 7.06 3.23 20.54
C GLU A 139 6.93 3.05 19.04
N HIS A 140 6.40 4.04 18.34
CA HIS A 140 6.32 4.04 16.87
C HIS A 140 7.70 3.88 16.22
N ILE A 141 8.68 4.69 16.63
CA ILE A 141 10.05 4.64 16.12
C ILE A 141 10.77 3.32 16.47
N ALA A 142 10.52 2.75 17.62
CA ALA A 142 11.08 1.42 17.98
C ALA A 142 10.60 0.33 17.01
N HIS A 143 9.43 0.49 16.42
CA HIS A 143 8.83 -0.44 15.46
C HIS A 143 8.66 0.19 14.06
N ILE A 144 9.55 1.10 13.67
CA ILE A 144 9.45 1.85 12.41
C ILE A 144 9.45 0.94 11.16
N GLY A 145 10.09 -0.23 11.23
CA GLY A 145 10.02 -1.25 10.18
C GLY A 145 8.66 -1.93 10.04
N ARG A 146 7.75 -1.72 10.99
CA ARG A 146 6.36 -2.19 10.94
C ARG A 146 5.40 -1.09 10.55
N TYR A 147 5.55 0.07 11.13
CA TYR A 147 4.62 1.20 10.95
C TYR A 147 4.98 2.07 9.74
N GLY A 148 6.27 2.26 9.47
CA GLY A 148 6.72 3.17 8.42
C GLY A 148 6.64 4.64 8.82
N TYR A 149 6.77 5.51 7.84
CA TYR A 149 6.63 6.97 7.93
C TYR A 149 6.17 7.53 6.59
N GLY A 150 5.77 8.80 6.57
CA GLY A 150 5.24 9.44 5.38
C GLY A 150 4.02 8.71 4.82
N PRO A 151 3.84 8.68 3.50
CA PRO A 151 2.70 8.01 2.87
C PRO A 151 2.62 6.51 3.19
N PHE A 152 3.76 5.87 3.54
CA PHE A 152 3.81 4.44 3.86
C PHE A 152 3.22 4.10 5.22
N ALA A 153 3.03 5.06 6.11
CA ALA A 153 2.42 4.82 7.42
C ALA A 153 0.94 4.43 7.28
N ASN A 154 0.20 5.09 6.37
CA ASN A 154 -1.25 4.94 6.21
C ASN A 154 -1.68 4.12 5.01
N HIS A 155 -0.78 3.94 4.04
CA HIS A 155 -1.10 3.25 2.81
C HIS A 155 -0.22 2.02 2.63
N HIS A 156 -0.83 0.94 2.11
CA HIS A 156 -0.13 -0.33 1.89
C HIS A 156 0.05 -0.65 0.40
N PHE A 157 -0.73 0.02 -0.46
CA PHE A 157 -0.70 -0.14 -1.91
C PHE A 157 -0.35 1.17 -2.58
N PHE A 158 0.61 1.11 -3.49
CA PHE A 158 1.10 2.24 -4.25
C PHE A 158 1.14 1.90 -5.74
N THR A 159 1.10 2.93 -6.55
CA THR A 159 1.38 2.87 -7.99
C THR A 159 2.35 3.99 -8.35
N VAL A 160 2.88 3.96 -9.56
CA VAL A 160 3.74 5.01 -10.08
C VAL A 160 2.93 5.91 -11.01
N ALA A 161 2.88 7.21 -10.73
CA ALA A 161 2.30 8.23 -11.58
C ALA A 161 3.26 9.41 -11.70
N ASP A 162 3.52 9.86 -12.92
CA ASP A 162 4.41 11.00 -13.23
C ASP A 162 5.78 10.90 -12.52
N GLY A 163 6.32 9.69 -12.45
CA GLY A 163 7.62 9.44 -11.83
C GLY A 163 7.61 9.34 -10.30
N ASN A 164 6.47 9.51 -9.66
CA ASN A 164 6.33 9.50 -8.20
C ASN A 164 5.50 8.30 -7.71
N LEU A 165 5.77 7.86 -6.48
CA LEU A 165 4.93 6.89 -5.79
C LEU A 165 3.65 7.58 -5.31
N VAL A 166 2.50 7.04 -5.71
CA VAL A 166 1.19 7.56 -5.34
C VAL A 166 0.40 6.45 -4.64
N PRO A 167 -0.19 6.73 -3.47
CA PRO A 167 -1.06 5.78 -2.79
C PRO A 167 -2.29 5.41 -3.62
N VAL A 168 -2.66 4.14 -3.62
CA VAL A 168 -3.91 3.66 -4.23
C VAL A 168 -5.06 3.98 -3.27
N LYS A 169 -6.02 4.80 -3.71
CA LYS A 169 -7.14 5.26 -2.87
C LYS A 169 -8.10 4.14 -2.47
N HIS A 170 -8.37 3.22 -3.37
CA HIS A 170 -9.29 2.09 -3.17
C HIS A 170 -8.57 0.79 -3.56
N PRO A 171 -7.68 0.26 -2.69
CA PRO A 171 -6.97 -0.98 -2.98
C PRO A 171 -7.93 -2.18 -2.94
N ASP A 172 -7.56 -3.24 -3.64
CA ASP A 172 -8.22 -4.54 -3.54
C ASP A 172 -8.15 -5.04 -2.08
N SER A 173 -9.30 -5.32 -1.48
CA SER A 173 -9.41 -5.75 -0.08
C SER A 173 -9.44 -7.27 0.10
N THR A 174 -9.25 -8.04 -0.96
CA THR A 174 -9.28 -9.52 -0.93
C THR A 174 -8.34 -10.06 0.16
N ARG A 175 -8.84 -10.97 0.99
CA ARG A 175 -8.09 -11.63 2.06
C ARG A 175 -7.70 -13.05 1.67
N LEU A 176 -6.66 -13.60 2.31
CA LEU A 176 -6.25 -14.99 2.08
C LEU A 176 -7.36 -16.00 2.42
N SER A 177 -8.19 -15.72 3.40
CA SER A 177 -9.34 -16.54 3.79
C SER A 177 -10.46 -16.61 2.72
N GLU A 178 -10.50 -15.65 1.81
CA GLU A 178 -11.48 -15.59 0.72
C GLU A 178 -11.02 -16.37 -0.53
N LEU A 179 -9.77 -16.81 -0.53
CA LEU A 179 -9.21 -17.55 -1.65
C LEU A 179 -9.28 -19.07 -1.40
N SER A 180 -9.76 -19.82 -2.37
CA SER A 180 -9.85 -21.28 -2.35
C SER A 180 -9.12 -21.90 -3.52
N GLY A 181 -8.59 -23.11 -3.36
CA GLY A 181 -7.71 -23.80 -4.31
C GLY A 181 -6.29 -23.22 -4.31
N TYR A 182 -5.35 -23.90 -4.91
CA TYR A 182 -3.94 -23.49 -5.02
C TYR A 182 -3.23 -23.27 -3.66
N GLU A 183 -3.56 -24.11 -2.67
CA GLU A 183 -3.02 -24.00 -1.30
C GLU A 183 -1.51 -24.13 -1.26
N TYR A 184 -0.95 -25.02 -2.10
CA TYR A 184 0.50 -25.22 -2.20
C TYR A 184 1.18 -23.97 -2.76
N GLU A 185 0.70 -23.45 -3.88
CA GLU A 185 1.24 -22.26 -4.55
C GLU A 185 1.17 -21.04 -3.62
N ARG A 186 0.02 -20.83 -2.98
CA ARG A 186 -0.15 -19.76 -1.98
C ARG A 186 0.80 -19.92 -0.81
N SER A 187 0.95 -21.15 -0.28
CA SER A 187 1.88 -21.41 0.83
C SER A 187 3.33 -21.08 0.46
N CYS A 188 3.73 -21.29 -0.79
CA CYS A 188 5.05 -20.92 -1.29
C CYS A 188 5.22 -19.40 -1.36
N VAL A 189 4.22 -18.66 -1.87
CA VAL A 189 4.22 -17.18 -1.89
C VAL A 189 4.31 -16.63 -0.46
N ILE A 190 3.49 -17.14 0.45
CA ILE A 190 3.48 -16.73 1.86
C ILE A 190 4.85 -16.95 2.51
N ARG A 191 5.44 -18.14 2.37
CA ARG A 191 6.76 -18.44 2.96
C ARG A 191 7.85 -17.53 2.41
N ASN A 192 7.85 -17.24 1.10
CA ASN A 192 8.80 -16.32 0.49
C ASN A 192 8.61 -14.88 1.02
N THR A 193 7.37 -14.45 1.20
CA THR A 193 7.04 -13.13 1.75
C THR A 193 7.44 -13.02 3.23
N LEU A 194 7.24 -14.07 4.02
CA LEU A 194 7.71 -14.12 5.41
C LEU A 194 9.23 -14.05 5.49
N ALA A 195 9.96 -14.73 4.58
CA ALA A 195 11.42 -14.59 4.51
C ALA A 195 11.84 -13.15 4.23
N LEU A 196 11.14 -12.44 3.32
CA LEU A 196 11.37 -11.01 3.08
C LEU A 196 11.13 -10.16 4.33
N LEU A 197 10.03 -10.38 5.04
CA LEU A 197 9.68 -9.69 6.27
C LEU A 197 10.72 -9.91 7.38
N ASP A 198 11.24 -11.12 7.52
CA ASP A 198 12.31 -11.48 8.44
C ASP A 198 13.69 -10.93 8.04
N GLY A 199 13.79 -10.23 6.91
CA GLY A 199 15.08 -9.74 6.37
C GLY A 199 16.01 -10.85 5.86
N LYS A 200 15.48 -12.05 5.65
CA LYS A 200 16.17 -13.18 5.01
C LYS A 200 16.15 -13.02 3.49
N PRO A 201 17.02 -13.71 2.75
CA PRO A 201 16.95 -13.74 1.30
C PRO A 201 15.58 -14.22 0.82
N ALA A 202 14.87 -13.40 0.06
CA ALA A 202 13.63 -13.73 -0.61
C ALA A 202 13.85 -13.80 -2.13
N ALA A 203 13.19 -14.72 -2.79
CA ALA A 203 13.26 -14.86 -4.23
C ALA A 203 12.35 -13.86 -4.94
N ASN A 204 12.69 -13.49 -6.18
CA ASN A 204 11.72 -12.94 -7.10
C ASN A 204 10.74 -14.04 -7.50
N VAL A 205 9.45 -13.73 -7.64
CA VAL A 205 8.38 -14.70 -7.82
C VAL A 205 7.65 -14.48 -9.14
N LEU A 206 7.49 -15.53 -9.91
CA LEU A 206 6.64 -15.56 -11.10
C LEU A 206 5.45 -16.50 -10.87
N LEU A 207 4.24 -15.97 -10.91
CA LEU A 207 3.01 -16.72 -10.92
C LEU A 207 2.50 -16.78 -12.37
N TYR A 208 2.50 -17.92 -13.00
CA TYR A 208 2.01 -18.04 -14.36
C TYR A 208 0.88 -19.07 -14.46
N GLY A 209 0.13 -19.04 -15.54
CA GLY A 209 -0.96 -19.97 -15.82
C GLY A 209 -2.21 -19.29 -16.32
N ASP A 210 -3.31 -20.04 -16.35
CA ASP A 210 -4.55 -19.60 -16.99
C ASP A 210 -5.14 -18.31 -16.40
N SER A 211 -5.84 -17.54 -17.23
CA SER A 211 -6.54 -16.34 -16.77
C SER A 211 -7.64 -16.70 -15.78
N GLY A 212 -7.83 -15.83 -14.77
CA GLY A 212 -8.89 -15.98 -13.77
C GLY A 212 -8.62 -17.02 -12.68
N THR A 213 -7.40 -17.56 -12.57
CA THR A 213 -7.00 -18.55 -11.54
C THR A 213 -6.61 -17.94 -10.20
N GLY A 214 -6.61 -16.61 -10.06
CA GLY A 214 -6.36 -15.94 -8.78
C GLY A 214 -4.89 -15.55 -8.54
N LYS A 215 -4.02 -15.54 -9.55
CA LYS A 215 -2.60 -15.14 -9.43
C LYS A 215 -2.43 -13.76 -8.78
N SER A 216 -3.00 -12.73 -9.39
CA SER A 216 -2.92 -11.35 -8.89
C SER A 216 -3.61 -11.19 -7.54
N SER A 217 -4.77 -11.83 -7.34
CA SER A 217 -5.48 -11.85 -6.07
C SER A 217 -4.64 -12.47 -4.95
N THR A 218 -3.85 -13.52 -5.24
CA THR A 218 -2.93 -14.12 -4.26
C THR A 218 -1.89 -13.13 -3.78
N VAL A 219 -1.25 -12.38 -4.68
CA VAL A 219 -0.25 -11.36 -4.29
C VAL A 219 -0.89 -10.26 -3.46
N LYS A 220 -2.04 -9.73 -3.89
CA LYS A 220 -2.76 -8.66 -3.18
C LYS A 220 -3.24 -9.13 -1.80
N ALA A 221 -3.79 -10.35 -1.70
CA ALA A 221 -4.24 -10.93 -0.43
C ALA A 221 -3.08 -11.12 0.56
N VAL A 222 -1.90 -11.55 0.10
CA VAL A 222 -0.69 -11.66 0.93
C VAL A 222 -0.27 -10.29 1.46
N VAL A 223 -0.36 -9.23 0.65
CA VAL A 223 -0.05 -7.87 1.13
C VAL A 223 -1.06 -7.41 2.15
N ASN A 224 -2.36 -7.64 1.94
CA ASN A 224 -3.39 -7.30 2.92
C ASN A 224 -3.18 -8.01 4.27
N GLU A 225 -2.75 -9.27 4.24
CA GLU A 225 -2.46 -10.05 5.46
C GLU A 225 -1.27 -9.51 6.24
N PHE A 226 -0.19 -9.14 5.54
CA PHE A 226 1.07 -8.74 6.16
C PHE A 226 1.35 -7.23 6.16
N ALA A 227 0.40 -6.41 5.75
CA ALA A 227 0.52 -4.95 5.79
C ALA A 227 0.85 -4.44 7.21
N GLY A 228 0.19 -4.99 8.23
CA GLY A 228 0.46 -4.70 9.64
C GLY A 228 1.83 -5.19 10.15
N SER A 229 2.55 -5.99 9.36
CA SER A 229 3.93 -6.43 9.65
C SER A 229 4.98 -5.63 8.88
N GLY A 230 4.59 -4.56 8.20
CA GLY A 230 5.50 -3.67 7.48
C GLY A 230 5.64 -3.96 5.99
N LEU A 231 4.77 -4.78 5.41
CA LEU A 231 4.75 -5.05 3.98
C LEU A 231 4.02 -3.95 3.20
N ARG A 232 4.60 -3.53 2.08
CA ARG A 232 3.98 -2.60 1.12
C ARG A 232 4.07 -3.16 -0.29
N LEU A 233 3.09 -2.85 -1.13
CA LEU A 233 3.08 -3.21 -2.54
C LEU A 233 3.17 -1.97 -3.41
N ILE A 234 4.03 -2.02 -4.42
CA ILE A 234 4.14 -1.00 -5.46
C ILE A 234 3.80 -1.68 -6.78
N GLU A 235 2.63 -1.35 -7.33
CA GLU A 235 2.21 -1.84 -8.64
C GLU A 235 2.90 -1.04 -9.74
N ILE A 236 3.60 -1.76 -10.63
CA ILE A 236 4.39 -1.21 -11.73
C ILE A 236 3.82 -1.72 -13.03
N LYS A 237 3.45 -0.82 -13.91
CA LYS A 237 3.01 -1.16 -15.26
C LYS A 237 4.20 -1.55 -16.13
N LYS A 238 3.97 -2.37 -17.15
CA LYS A 238 5.01 -2.83 -18.08
C LYS A 238 5.85 -1.67 -18.65
N ASN A 239 5.21 -0.60 -19.12
CA ASN A 239 5.90 0.58 -19.66
C ASN A 239 6.67 1.41 -18.63
N GLN A 240 6.65 1.02 -17.36
CA GLN A 240 7.34 1.66 -16.25
C GLN A 240 8.54 0.84 -15.72
N LEU A 241 8.86 -0.30 -16.34
CA LEU A 241 9.94 -1.19 -15.88
C LEU A 241 11.29 -0.46 -15.78
N ARG A 242 11.57 0.48 -16.65
CA ARG A 242 12.79 1.30 -16.62
C ARG A 242 12.94 2.18 -15.38
N MET A 243 11.87 2.37 -14.60
CA MET A 243 11.90 3.15 -13.36
C MET A 243 12.30 2.31 -12.14
N ILE A 244 12.25 0.98 -12.25
CA ILE A 244 12.51 0.07 -11.12
C ILE A 244 13.90 0.30 -10.48
N PRO A 245 15.00 0.48 -11.22
CA PRO A 245 16.30 0.76 -10.59
C PRO A 245 16.26 1.97 -9.66
N GLY A 246 15.70 3.09 -10.11
CA GLY A 246 15.57 4.29 -9.28
C GLY A 246 14.65 4.08 -8.07
N LEU A 247 13.60 3.26 -8.19
CA LEU A 247 12.76 2.88 -7.06
C LEU A 247 13.53 2.02 -6.05
N ILE A 248 14.31 1.05 -6.53
CA ILE A 248 15.16 0.22 -5.67
C ILE A 248 16.12 1.08 -4.87
N ASP A 249 16.78 2.04 -5.51
CA ASP A 249 17.74 2.94 -4.87
C ASP A 249 17.04 3.82 -3.82
N SER A 250 15.87 4.37 -4.13
CA SER A 250 15.11 5.23 -3.21
C SER A 250 14.53 4.48 -2.01
N LEU A 251 14.15 3.22 -2.19
CA LEU A 251 13.53 2.39 -1.16
C LEU A 251 14.54 1.54 -0.38
N GLY A 252 15.76 1.38 -0.89
CA GLY A 252 16.75 0.45 -0.36
C GLY A 252 17.09 0.66 1.11
N GLU A 253 17.05 1.90 1.58
CA GLU A 253 17.29 2.28 2.98
C GLU A 253 16.02 2.43 3.82
N ASN A 254 14.84 2.22 3.23
CA ASN A 254 13.59 2.28 3.96
C ASN A 254 13.44 1.03 4.85
N PRO A 255 13.02 1.17 6.13
CA PRO A 255 12.91 0.05 7.06
C PRO A 255 11.78 -0.94 6.73
N LEU A 256 10.81 -0.52 5.93
CA LEU A 256 9.69 -1.37 5.48
C LEU A 256 10.14 -2.40 4.43
N LYS A 257 9.26 -3.34 4.13
CA LYS A 257 9.46 -4.35 3.10
C LYS A 257 8.54 -4.10 1.90
N PHE A 258 9.06 -4.28 0.70
CA PHE A 258 8.36 -3.92 -0.54
C PHE A 258 8.25 -5.10 -1.49
N ILE A 259 7.06 -5.29 -2.04
CA ILE A 259 6.84 -6.11 -3.23
C ILE A 259 6.66 -5.15 -4.41
N LEU A 260 7.57 -5.19 -5.38
CA LEU A 260 7.35 -4.58 -6.69
C LEU A 260 6.51 -5.55 -7.51
N PHE A 261 5.27 -5.18 -7.78
CA PHE A 261 4.30 -6.05 -8.41
C PHE A 261 4.07 -5.67 -9.87
N ILE A 262 4.29 -6.62 -10.78
CA ILE A 262 4.09 -6.46 -12.22
C ILE A 262 2.99 -7.42 -12.63
N ASP A 263 1.79 -6.89 -12.88
CA ASP A 263 0.63 -7.68 -13.25
C ASP A 263 0.55 -7.90 -14.77
N ASP A 264 0.14 -9.10 -15.18
CA ASP A 264 -0.06 -9.53 -16.58
C ASP A 264 1.17 -9.30 -17.49
N LEU A 265 2.34 -9.70 -17.00
CA LEU A 265 3.60 -9.54 -17.70
C LEU A 265 3.63 -10.40 -18.97
N SER A 266 3.79 -9.74 -20.10
CA SER A 266 3.99 -10.37 -21.42
C SER A 266 4.81 -9.48 -22.34
N PHE A 267 5.70 -10.06 -23.11
CA PHE A 267 6.56 -9.34 -24.06
C PHE A 267 6.29 -9.76 -25.51
N THR A 268 6.63 -8.91 -26.43
CA THR A 268 6.82 -9.20 -27.85
C THR A 268 8.32 -9.27 -28.16
N ARG A 269 8.73 -9.81 -29.31
CA ARG A 269 10.16 -9.97 -29.67
C ARG A 269 10.95 -8.65 -29.64
N ASP A 270 10.31 -7.57 -30.08
CA ASP A 270 10.95 -6.24 -30.23
C ASP A 270 10.74 -5.33 -29.00
N ASP A 271 10.52 -5.93 -27.82
CA ASP A 271 10.14 -5.17 -26.64
C ASP A 271 11.41 -4.75 -25.86
N ASP A 272 11.78 -3.50 -25.96
CA ASP A 272 12.92 -2.91 -25.25
C ASP A 272 12.86 -3.09 -23.72
N ASP A 273 11.64 -3.26 -23.18
CA ASP A 273 11.42 -3.41 -21.73
C ASP A 273 11.85 -4.80 -21.21
N PHE A 274 12.03 -5.79 -22.13
CA PHE A 274 12.56 -7.11 -21.80
C PHE A 274 13.98 -7.03 -21.21
N GLY A 275 14.87 -6.22 -21.86
CA GLY A 275 16.22 -6.00 -21.37
C GLY A 275 16.26 -5.33 -20.00
N ALA A 276 15.35 -4.39 -19.76
CA ALA A 276 15.25 -3.72 -18.46
C ALA A 276 14.87 -4.70 -17.34
N LEU A 277 13.84 -5.56 -17.56
CA LEU A 277 13.46 -6.56 -16.57
C LEU A 277 14.55 -7.59 -16.31
N LYS A 278 15.25 -8.04 -17.37
CA LYS A 278 16.40 -8.94 -17.25
C LYS A 278 17.47 -8.38 -16.32
N ALA A 279 17.88 -7.12 -16.55
CA ALA A 279 18.87 -6.44 -15.73
C ALA A 279 18.45 -6.32 -14.25
N ILE A 280 17.17 -6.07 -13.99
CA ILE A 280 16.60 -5.98 -12.65
C ILE A 280 16.66 -7.34 -11.93
N LEU A 281 16.26 -8.43 -12.60
CA LEU A 281 16.25 -9.77 -12.02
C LEU A 281 17.65 -10.33 -11.78
N GLU A 282 18.62 -9.95 -12.61
CA GLU A 282 20.03 -10.33 -12.46
C GLU A 282 20.74 -9.59 -11.32
N GLY A 283 20.15 -8.51 -10.82
CA GLY A 283 20.77 -7.65 -9.80
C GLY A 283 21.96 -6.85 -10.33
N SER A 284 22.05 -6.65 -11.65
CA SER A 284 23.16 -5.95 -12.30
C SER A 284 23.17 -4.43 -12.07
N VAL A 285 22.07 -3.85 -11.57
CA VAL A 285 21.88 -2.39 -11.44
C VAL A 285 22.02 -1.89 -10.01
N SER A 286 21.73 -2.73 -9.01
CA SER A 286 21.96 -2.41 -7.58
C SER A 286 22.19 -3.68 -6.79
N ALA A 287 22.99 -3.62 -5.73
CA ALA A 287 23.14 -4.72 -4.79
C ALA A 287 21.74 -5.15 -4.30
N ARG A 288 21.47 -6.47 -4.26
CA ARG A 288 20.19 -7.01 -3.79
C ARG A 288 19.82 -6.35 -2.46
N THR A 289 18.84 -5.46 -2.51
CA THR A 289 18.32 -4.85 -1.28
C THR A 289 17.55 -5.90 -0.49
N LYS A 290 17.85 -6.02 0.80
CA LYS A 290 17.21 -7.02 1.69
C LYS A 290 15.75 -6.72 2.02
N ASN A 291 15.21 -5.63 1.50
CA ASN A 291 13.86 -5.16 1.82
C ASN A 291 12.91 -5.16 0.63
N LEU A 292 13.32 -5.73 -0.52
CA LEU A 292 12.54 -5.68 -1.75
C LEU A 292 12.59 -7.00 -2.51
N ALA A 293 11.43 -7.41 -3.08
CA ALA A 293 11.32 -8.53 -4.00
C ALA A 293 10.38 -8.16 -5.17
N VAL A 294 10.65 -8.70 -6.35
CA VAL A 294 9.82 -8.52 -7.55
C VAL A 294 8.86 -9.70 -7.67
N TYR A 295 7.56 -9.43 -7.68
CA TYR A 295 6.52 -10.42 -7.95
C TYR A 295 5.86 -10.09 -9.28
N ALA A 296 5.76 -11.07 -10.16
CA ALA A 296 5.12 -10.90 -11.46
C ALA A 296 4.04 -11.96 -11.68
N THR A 297 2.99 -11.59 -12.40
CA THR A 297 2.03 -12.56 -12.92
C THR A 297 2.11 -12.62 -14.44
N SER A 298 1.79 -13.78 -15.01
CA SER A 298 1.67 -13.95 -16.45
C SER A 298 0.59 -14.97 -16.79
N ASN A 299 -0.09 -14.76 -17.89
CA ASN A 299 -1.03 -15.71 -18.45
C ASN A 299 -0.35 -16.78 -19.34
N ARG A 300 0.98 -16.76 -19.42
CA ARG A 300 1.79 -17.67 -20.25
C ARG A 300 2.98 -18.20 -19.47
N ARG A 301 3.34 -19.46 -19.76
CA ARG A 301 4.54 -20.08 -19.21
C ARG A 301 5.81 -19.41 -19.76
N HIS A 302 5.80 -19.09 -21.05
CA HIS A 302 6.84 -18.31 -21.71
C HIS A 302 6.35 -16.87 -21.85
N LEU A 303 7.07 -15.93 -21.26
CA LEU A 303 6.67 -14.52 -21.12
C LEU A 303 6.52 -13.77 -22.46
N VAL A 304 6.82 -14.41 -23.61
CA VAL A 304 6.76 -13.81 -24.93
C VAL A 304 5.76 -14.48 -25.86
N ARG A 305 5.13 -13.69 -26.72
CA ARG A 305 4.20 -14.17 -27.77
C ARG A 305 4.97 -14.79 -28.92
N GLU A 306 4.67 -16.04 -29.26
CA GLU A 306 4.95 -16.61 -30.57
C GLU A 306 3.83 -16.19 -31.53
N THR A 307 4.16 -15.58 -32.66
CA THR A 307 3.21 -15.36 -33.76
C THR A 307 3.35 -16.47 -34.81
N PHE A 308 2.27 -16.77 -35.52
CA PHE A 308 2.28 -17.83 -36.56
C PHE A 308 3.29 -17.56 -37.68
N SER A 309 3.61 -16.27 -37.96
CA SER A 309 4.66 -15.86 -38.87
C SER A 309 6.08 -16.22 -38.42
N ASP A 310 6.28 -16.52 -37.15
CA ASP A 310 7.57 -16.86 -36.57
C ASP A 310 8.00 -18.31 -36.84
N ARG A 311 7.08 -19.14 -37.37
CA ARG A 311 7.35 -20.55 -37.72
C ARG A 311 7.86 -20.73 -39.15
N GLU A 312 7.80 -19.69 -39.99
CA GLU A 312 8.20 -19.77 -41.41
C GLU A 312 9.57 -19.14 -41.72
N GLY A 313 10.27 -18.56 -40.72
CA GLY A 313 11.58 -17.91 -40.89
C GLY A 313 12.67 -18.52 -40.05
N ASP A 314 13.72 -19.00 -40.69
CA ASP A 314 15.02 -19.46 -40.24
C ASP A 314 15.09 -20.09 -38.80
N GLU A 315 15.17 -21.41 -38.74
CA GLU A 315 15.21 -22.20 -37.49
C GLU A 315 16.29 -21.81 -36.49
N VAL A 316 17.35 -21.12 -36.93
CA VAL A 316 18.46 -20.66 -36.10
C VAL A 316 18.05 -19.49 -35.21
N HIS A 317 17.27 -18.53 -35.73
CA HIS A 317 16.80 -17.36 -34.97
C HIS A 317 15.63 -17.71 -34.03
N ALA A 318 14.84 -18.75 -34.33
CA ALA A 318 13.77 -19.21 -33.45
C ALA A 318 14.35 -19.85 -32.16
N ASN A 319 15.43 -20.61 -32.26
CA ASN A 319 16.07 -21.26 -31.11
C ASN A 319 16.74 -20.23 -30.14
N ASP A 320 17.41 -19.21 -30.68
CA ASP A 320 18.04 -18.17 -29.86
C ASP A 320 16.99 -17.36 -29.05
N THR A 321 15.84 -17.12 -29.65
CA THR A 321 14.75 -16.41 -28.99
C THR A 321 14.11 -17.25 -27.90
N VAL A 322 13.82 -18.55 -28.15
CA VAL A 322 13.30 -19.46 -27.14
C VAL A 322 14.26 -19.62 -25.97
N GLN A 323 15.57 -19.68 -26.21
CA GLN A 323 16.60 -19.71 -25.15
C GLN A 323 16.65 -18.43 -24.32
N GLN A 324 16.53 -17.25 -24.95
CA GLN A 324 16.47 -15.98 -24.21
C GLN A 324 15.20 -15.89 -23.35
N LEU A 325 14.08 -16.44 -23.81
CA LEU A 325 12.80 -16.42 -23.13
C LEU A 325 12.71 -17.37 -21.95
N THR A 326 13.26 -18.57 -22.12
CA THR A 326 13.42 -19.54 -21.03
C THR A 326 14.34 -18.93 -19.95
N SER A 327 15.39 -18.21 -20.39
CA SER A 327 16.33 -17.56 -19.49
C SER A 327 15.73 -16.47 -18.61
N LEU A 328 14.63 -15.81 -18.98
CA LEU A 328 13.98 -14.79 -18.13
C LEU A 328 13.13 -15.43 -17.03
N SER A 329 12.34 -16.46 -17.36
CA SER A 329 11.58 -17.21 -16.34
C SER A 329 12.50 -17.91 -15.33
N ASP A 330 13.67 -18.40 -15.77
CA ASP A 330 14.66 -19.05 -14.92
C ASP A 330 15.33 -18.09 -13.92
N ARG A 331 15.27 -16.77 -14.18
CA ARG A 331 15.78 -15.73 -13.26
C ARG A 331 14.83 -15.40 -12.10
N PHE A 332 13.57 -15.82 -12.21
CA PHE A 332 12.72 -15.83 -11.04
C PHE A 332 13.10 -17.02 -10.16
N GLY A 333 13.56 -16.73 -8.95
CA GLY A 333 13.99 -17.80 -8.04
C GLY A 333 12.85 -18.69 -7.54
N LEU A 334 11.59 -18.26 -7.72
CA LEU A 334 10.40 -19.04 -7.41
C LEU A 334 9.37 -18.88 -8.54
N THR A 335 9.05 -19.99 -9.20
CA THR A 335 8.09 -20.02 -10.29
C THR A 335 6.94 -20.97 -9.93
N LEU A 336 5.69 -20.46 -9.95
CA LEU A 336 4.49 -21.18 -9.50
C LEU A 336 3.44 -21.20 -10.60
N THR A 337 2.82 -22.39 -10.81
CA THR A 337 1.85 -22.61 -11.88
C THR A 337 0.42 -22.62 -11.35
N PHE A 338 -0.42 -21.76 -11.90
CA PHE A 338 -1.85 -21.67 -11.62
C PHE A 338 -2.65 -22.22 -12.81
N SER A 339 -2.73 -23.54 -12.92
CA SER A 339 -3.48 -24.21 -13.97
C SER A 339 -4.99 -24.11 -13.75
N ARG A 340 -5.80 -24.26 -14.81
CA ARG A 340 -7.25 -24.34 -14.67
C ARG A 340 -7.64 -25.45 -13.69
N PRO A 341 -8.57 -25.19 -12.76
CA PRO A 341 -9.03 -26.21 -11.83
C PRO A 341 -9.78 -27.32 -12.57
N ASN A 342 -9.56 -28.55 -12.15
CA ASN A 342 -10.41 -29.66 -12.57
C ASN A 342 -11.83 -29.49 -11.98
N ARG A 343 -12.75 -30.38 -12.29
CA ARG A 343 -14.15 -30.32 -11.84
C ARG A 343 -14.25 -30.30 -10.31
N GLU A 344 -13.54 -31.18 -9.64
CA GLU A 344 -13.58 -31.31 -8.18
C GLU A 344 -13.05 -30.07 -7.48
N GLN A 345 -11.91 -29.56 -7.91
CA GLN A 345 -11.33 -28.30 -7.42
C GLN A 345 -12.26 -27.10 -7.66
N TYR A 346 -12.90 -27.02 -8.83
CA TYR A 346 -13.83 -25.94 -9.15
C TYR A 346 -15.04 -25.95 -8.22
N LEU A 347 -15.65 -27.13 -8.01
CA LEU A 347 -16.80 -27.24 -7.11
C LEU A 347 -16.41 -26.99 -5.65
N ALA A 348 -15.22 -27.37 -5.23
CA ALA A 348 -14.69 -27.01 -3.91
C ALA A 348 -14.57 -25.47 -3.76
N ILE A 349 -14.07 -24.76 -4.80
CA ILE A 349 -14.01 -23.31 -4.83
C ILE A 349 -15.41 -22.70 -4.74
N VAL A 350 -16.38 -23.20 -5.54
CA VAL A 350 -17.78 -22.75 -5.50
C VAL A 350 -18.37 -22.95 -4.09
N GLY A 351 -18.14 -24.13 -3.50
CA GLY A 351 -18.60 -24.43 -2.15
C GLY A 351 -18.07 -23.46 -1.09
N HIS A 352 -16.78 -23.22 -1.10
CA HIS A 352 -16.11 -22.31 -0.17
C HIS A 352 -16.64 -20.87 -0.31
N LEU A 353 -16.71 -20.35 -1.54
CA LEU A 353 -17.22 -19.02 -1.79
C LEU A 353 -18.71 -18.88 -1.44
N ALA A 354 -19.51 -19.93 -1.65
CA ALA A 354 -20.93 -19.94 -1.26
C ALA A 354 -21.10 -19.83 0.27
N ASP A 355 -20.20 -20.45 1.05
CA ASP A 355 -20.21 -20.29 2.51
C ASP A 355 -19.88 -18.84 2.92
N ILE A 356 -18.87 -18.24 2.30
CA ILE A 356 -18.50 -16.83 2.54
C ILE A 356 -19.66 -15.88 2.22
N TYR A 357 -20.36 -16.11 1.09
CA TYR A 357 -21.48 -15.25 0.65
C TYR A 357 -22.81 -15.58 1.35
N GLY A 358 -22.83 -16.61 2.20
CA GLY A 358 -24.02 -17.01 2.95
C GLY A 358 -25.14 -17.57 2.05
N ILE A 359 -24.80 -18.18 0.91
CA ILE A 359 -25.75 -18.74 -0.05
C ILE A 359 -26.34 -20.03 0.53
N LYS A 360 -27.70 -20.07 0.63
CA LYS A 360 -28.45 -21.17 1.25
C LYS A 360 -28.99 -22.19 0.26
N THR A 361 -28.73 -22.05 -1.02
CA THR A 361 -29.16 -23.00 -2.05
C THR A 361 -28.58 -24.39 -1.76
N GLU A 362 -29.39 -25.44 -2.02
CA GLU A 362 -28.96 -26.83 -1.86
C GLU A 362 -27.70 -27.08 -2.67
N ARG A 363 -26.71 -27.75 -2.07
CA ARG A 363 -25.35 -27.90 -2.64
C ARG A 363 -25.33 -28.60 -4.00
N GLY A 364 -26.15 -29.64 -4.16
CA GLY A 364 -26.20 -30.40 -5.42
C GLY A 364 -26.71 -29.53 -6.57
N GLU A 365 -27.76 -28.77 -6.32
CA GLU A 365 -28.31 -27.86 -7.32
C GLU A 365 -27.37 -26.68 -7.62
N LEU A 366 -26.75 -26.11 -6.58
CA LEU A 366 -25.76 -25.06 -6.74
C LEU A 366 -24.58 -25.50 -7.62
N PHE A 367 -24.05 -26.70 -7.38
CA PHE A 367 -22.95 -27.29 -8.13
C PHE A 367 -23.33 -27.60 -9.58
N ARG A 368 -24.54 -28.09 -9.81
CA ARG A 368 -25.07 -28.33 -11.17
C ARG A 368 -25.14 -27.02 -11.96
N GLN A 369 -25.67 -25.98 -11.36
CA GLN A 369 -25.79 -24.65 -11.99
C GLN A 369 -24.40 -24.03 -12.23
N ALA A 370 -23.49 -24.15 -11.29
CA ALA A 370 -22.11 -23.65 -11.42
C ALA A 370 -21.39 -24.30 -12.61
N GLU A 371 -21.59 -25.61 -12.83
CA GLU A 371 -21.03 -26.33 -13.98
C GLU A 371 -21.59 -25.81 -15.32
N ILE A 372 -22.93 -25.61 -15.39
CA ILE A 372 -23.57 -25.05 -16.59
C ILE A 372 -22.98 -23.67 -16.88
N TYR A 373 -22.93 -22.81 -15.85
CA TYR A 373 -22.40 -21.47 -15.98
C TYR A 373 -20.92 -21.47 -16.43
N ALA A 374 -20.12 -22.40 -15.92
CA ALA A 374 -18.73 -22.52 -16.32
C ALA A 374 -18.57 -22.91 -17.81
N LEU A 375 -19.45 -23.79 -18.32
CA LEU A 375 -19.46 -24.17 -19.74
C LEU A 375 -19.78 -22.98 -20.63
N GLU A 376 -20.77 -22.16 -20.25
CA GLU A 376 -21.15 -20.96 -20.99
C GLU A 376 -20.09 -19.88 -20.99
N ARG A 377 -19.25 -19.80 -19.95
CA ARG A 377 -18.19 -18.79 -19.77
C ARG A 377 -16.79 -19.25 -20.21
N GLY A 378 -16.71 -20.34 -20.96
CA GLY A 378 -15.46 -20.80 -21.58
C GLY A 378 -14.54 -21.59 -20.62
N GLY A 379 -15.06 -22.08 -19.50
CA GLY A 379 -14.38 -23.03 -18.63
C GLY A 379 -14.37 -22.65 -17.14
N ARG A 380 -13.88 -23.58 -16.36
CA ARG A 380 -13.79 -23.49 -14.91
C ARG A 380 -12.66 -22.57 -14.48
N SER A 381 -12.91 -21.62 -13.58
CA SER A 381 -11.89 -20.82 -12.92
C SER A 381 -12.46 -20.19 -11.63
N PRO A 382 -11.62 -19.80 -10.66
CA PRO A 382 -12.07 -19.02 -9.49
C PRO A 382 -12.86 -17.76 -9.84
N ARG A 383 -12.47 -17.06 -10.90
CA ARG A 383 -13.20 -15.88 -11.40
C ARG A 383 -14.62 -16.23 -11.84
N VAL A 384 -14.77 -17.33 -12.58
CA VAL A 384 -16.08 -17.80 -13.04
C VAL A 384 -16.95 -18.28 -11.87
N ALA A 385 -16.36 -18.96 -10.87
CA ALA A 385 -17.06 -19.33 -9.64
C ALA A 385 -17.58 -18.09 -8.88
N LYS A 386 -16.74 -17.07 -8.73
CA LYS A 386 -17.12 -15.80 -8.07
C LYS A 386 -18.27 -15.10 -8.82
N GLN A 387 -18.14 -14.93 -10.12
CA GLN A 387 -19.18 -14.30 -10.97
C GLN A 387 -20.51 -15.05 -10.90
N PHE A 388 -20.47 -16.40 -10.92
CA PHE A 388 -21.66 -17.22 -10.75
C PHE A 388 -22.35 -16.93 -9.40
N LEU A 389 -21.60 -16.93 -8.30
CA LEU A 389 -22.19 -16.76 -6.97
C LEU A 389 -22.67 -15.31 -6.75
N GLU A 390 -22.01 -14.31 -7.30
CA GLU A 390 -22.47 -12.92 -7.34
C GLU A 390 -23.81 -12.81 -8.09
N GLN A 391 -23.97 -13.55 -9.19
CA GLN A 391 -25.24 -13.61 -9.92
C GLN A 391 -26.33 -14.31 -9.10
N VAL A 392 -26.03 -15.45 -8.45
CA VAL A 392 -26.96 -16.14 -7.55
C VAL A 392 -27.44 -15.22 -6.43
N GLN A 393 -26.52 -14.47 -5.84
CA GLN A 393 -26.86 -13.52 -4.76
C GLN A 393 -27.72 -12.35 -5.24
N ALA A 394 -27.48 -11.85 -6.46
CA ALA A 394 -28.20 -10.71 -7.02
C ALA A 394 -29.62 -11.04 -7.50
N ILE A 395 -29.83 -12.22 -8.06
CA ILE A 395 -31.07 -12.61 -8.76
C ILE A 395 -31.90 -13.61 -7.96
N GLY A 396 -31.30 -14.28 -6.96
CA GLY A 396 -32.00 -15.25 -6.11
C GLY A 396 -32.37 -16.52 -6.89
N ILE A 397 -31.39 -17.18 -7.50
CA ILE A 397 -31.59 -18.47 -8.19
C ILE A 397 -31.65 -19.62 -7.19
#